data_d6287b337301e0b24234b9667b40631b
#
_entry.id   d6287b337301e0b24234b9667b40631b
#
_cell.length_a   1.000
_cell.length_b   1.000
_cell.length_c   1.000
_cell.angle_alpha   90.00
_cell.angle_beta   90.00
_cell.angle_gamma   90.00
#
_symmetry.space_group_name_H-M   'P 1'
#
loop_
_entity.id
_entity.type
_entity.pdbx_description
1 polymer ?
#
loop_
_entity_poly.entity_id
_entity_poly.type
_entity_poly.pdbx_seq_one_letter_code
_entity_poly.pdbx_strand_id
1 'polypeptide(L)'
;MGQLSFGPDILFYLGGNFMAGSTFGTLFKITTWGESHGAGVGVVVDGCPAGLSLCEDDIQKFLNRRKPGQSRYTTPRKEDDAVEILSGVFEGKTTGTPISMLVRNQNQRSKDYSEIASYYRPGHADLTFDLKYGFRDYRGGGRSSGRETIGRVAAGAIACKILDQLGIKILTYTKSIGDITADPACFDRSVIMENPFYMPDADAAKKAGEFLEECMKNEDSSGGSIECVIQNMPVGIGEPVFEKLSANLGKAILSIGAVKAFEIGDGTAVAHALGHTNNDQYTRDPDGKIIKLTNHSGGILGGISDGSDIFLRVSVKPTLRSQENSHHYKRRRQQTDFCKRPPRSGHRTACRCRR
;
A
#
# COMPACT_ATOMS: atom_id res chain seq x y z
N MET A 1 -38.21 -16.73 -15.39
CA MET A 1 -36.82 -16.54 -14.91
C MET A 1 -36.89 -16.38 -13.40
N GLY A 2 -36.64 -17.45 -12.65
CA GLY A 2 -36.69 -17.44 -11.20
C GLY A 2 -35.47 -16.73 -10.63
N GLN A 3 -35.67 -15.68 -9.85
CA GLN A 3 -34.63 -15.11 -8.99
C GLN A 3 -34.23 -16.17 -7.95
N LEU A 4 -33.02 -16.69 -8.07
CA LEU A 4 -32.38 -17.43 -7.00
C LEU A 4 -32.08 -16.47 -5.86
N SER A 5 -32.99 -16.40 -4.87
CA SER A 5 -32.70 -15.72 -3.60
C SER A 5 -31.77 -16.64 -2.81
N PHE A 6 -30.50 -16.31 -2.80
CA PHE A 6 -29.55 -16.93 -1.87
C PHE A 6 -29.93 -16.48 -0.45
N GLY A 7 -30.24 -17.42 0.42
CA GLY A 7 -30.49 -17.15 1.82
C GLY A 7 -29.24 -16.61 2.52
N PRO A 8 -29.39 -15.91 3.66
CA PRO A 8 -28.27 -15.32 4.42
C PRO A 8 -27.19 -16.34 4.80
N ASP A 9 -27.53 -17.61 4.90
CA ASP A 9 -26.60 -18.68 5.26
C ASP A 9 -25.62 -19.02 4.11
N ILE A 10 -26.04 -18.90 2.84
CA ILE A 10 -25.16 -19.12 1.68
C ILE A 10 -24.19 -17.95 1.52
N LEU A 11 -24.60 -16.70 1.77
CA LEU A 11 -23.73 -15.55 1.81
C LEU A 11 -22.69 -15.65 2.94
N PHE A 12 -23.05 -16.22 4.08
CA PHE A 12 -22.13 -16.50 5.18
C PHE A 12 -21.13 -17.60 4.81
N TYR A 13 -21.58 -18.66 4.14
CA TYR A 13 -20.71 -19.75 3.65
C TYR A 13 -19.80 -19.28 2.51
N LEU A 14 -20.30 -18.48 1.58
CA LEU A 14 -19.50 -17.90 0.48
C LEU A 14 -18.60 -16.74 0.94
N GLY A 15 -19.00 -15.98 1.95
CA GLY A 15 -18.23 -14.87 2.49
C GLY A 15 -17.14 -15.27 3.48
N GLY A 16 -17.30 -16.40 4.19
CA GLY A 16 -16.39 -16.82 5.27
C GLY A 16 -15.21 -17.70 4.85
N ASN A 17 -15.29 -18.40 3.72
CA ASN A 17 -14.36 -19.48 3.38
C ASN A 17 -13.54 -19.27 2.11
N PHE A 18 -13.68 -18.16 1.38
CA PHE A 18 -12.94 -17.93 0.15
C PHE A 18 -11.77 -16.98 0.34
N MET A 19 -10.59 -17.60 0.43
CA MET A 19 -9.25 -17.05 0.21
C MET A 19 -8.94 -15.76 0.98
N ALA A 20 -8.29 -15.94 2.12
CA ALA A 20 -7.55 -14.87 2.74
C ALA A 20 -6.56 -14.28 1.73
N GLY A 21 -6.81 -13.05 1.25
CA GLY A 21 -5.91 -12.31 0.34
C GLY A 21 -4.63 -11.86 1.04
N SER A 22 -4.02 -12.73 1.86
CA SER A 22 -2.79 -12.45 2.61
C SER A 22 -1.53 -12.96 1.92
N THR A 23 -1.70 -13.65 0.77
CA THR A 23 -0.60 -14.16 -0.06
C THR A 23 -0.57 -13.44 -1.40
N PHE A 24 0.61 -13.04 -1.85
CA PHE A 24 0.86 -12.38 -3.12
C PHE A 24 2.12 -12.96 -3.79
N GLY A 25 2.14 -12.98 -5.11
CA GLY A 25 3.26 -13.46 -5.92
C GLY A 25 3.05 -14.87 -6.45
N THR A 26 3.86 -15.26 -7.45
CA THR A 26 3.79 -16.57 -8.13
C THR A 26 5.03 -17.41 -7.83
N LEU A 27 6.20 -16.96 -8.24
CA LEU A 27 7.48 -17.63 -7.94
C LEU A 27 8.04 -17.13 -6.60
N PHE A 28 8.23 -15.83 -6.47
CA PHE A 28 8.54 -15.19 -5.21
C PHE A 28 7.21 -14.83 -4.53
N LYS A 29 6.85 -15.58 -3.52
CA LYS A 29 5.57 -15.45 -2.81
C LYS A 29 5.78 -14.85 -1.43
N ILE A 30 4.87 -13.98 -1.03
CA ILE A 30 4.84 -13.46 0.33
C ILE A 30 3.49 -13.78 0.97
N THR A 31 3.51 -14.19 2.23
CA THR A 31 2.30 -14.33 3.05
C THR A 31 2.46 -13.46 4.30
N THR A 32 1.69 -12.37 4.40
CA THR A 32 1.72 -11.49 5.57
C THR A 32 0.72 -11.94 6.63
N TRP A 33 1.07 -11.80 7.90
CA TRP A 33 0.26 -12.22 9.05
C TRP A 33 0.43 -11.27 10.25
N GLY A 34 -0.39 -11.44 11.25
CA GLY A 34 -0.37 -10.63 12.47
C GLY A 34 -1.20 -9.35 12.37
N GLU A 35 -1.45 -8.72 13.50
CA GLU A 35 -2.29 -7.52 13.67
C GLU A 35 -1.54 -6.44 14.43
N SER A 36 -1.97 -5.18 14.23
CA SER A 36 -1.32 -3.99 14.83
C SER A 36 -1.31 -3.99 16.35
N HIS A 37 -2.23 -4.69 17.01
CA HIS A 37 -2.34 -4.82 18.45
C HIS A 37 -2.25 -6.29 18.91
N GLY A 38 -1.81 -7.19 18.05
CA GLY A 38 -1.40 -8.55 18.38
C GLY A 38 0.03 -8.61 18.93
N ALA A 39 0.59 -9.79 19.08
CA ALA A 39 1.96 -10.01 19.56
C ALA A 39 3.02 -9.43 18.59
N GLY A 40 2.72 -9.43 17.29
CA GLY A 40 3.60 -8.93 16.25
C GLY A 40 2.96 -8.94 14.87
N VAL A 41 3.71 -8.46 13.91
CA VAL A 41 3.40 -8.51 12.47
C VAL A 41 4.55 -9.21 11.77
N GLY A 42 4.25 -10.13 10.88
CA GLY A 42 5.29 -10.88 10.19
C GLY A 42 4.96 -11.17 8.74
N VAL A 43 5.93 -11.80 8.09
CA VAL A 43 5.82 -12.26 6.71
C VAL A 43 6.61 -13.55 6.55
N VAL A 44 6.08 -14.43 5.74
CA VAL A 44 6.81 -15.57 5.18
C VAL A 44 7.07 -15.29 3.70
N VAL A 45 8.33 -15.39 3.30
CA VAL A 45 8.77 -15.31 1.90
C VAL A 45 9.12 -16.71 1.43
N ASP A 46 8.47 -17.17 0.37
CA ASP A 46 8.75 -18.44 -0.30
C ASP A 46 9.23 -18.18 -1.73
N GLY A 47 10.12 -19.05 -2.25
CA GLY A 47 10.69 -18.91 -3.58
C GLY A 47 11.85 -17.91 -3.68
N CYS A 48 12.50 -17.55 -2.57
CA CYS A 48 13.77 -16.84 -2.60
C CYS A 48 14.90 -17.80 -3.01
N PRO A 49 15.73 -17.43 -4.02
CA PRO A 49 16.88 -18.27 -4.40
C PRO A 49 17.84 -18.53 -3.23
N ALA A 50 18.46 -19.71 -3.20
CA ALA A 50 19.52 -20.02 -2.24
C ALA A 50 20.80 -19.21 -2.55
N GLY A 51 21.61 -18.93 -1.51
CA GLY A 51 22.92 -18.29 -1.65
C GLY A 51 22.91 -16.77 -1.72
N LEU A 52 21.75 -16.11 -1.65
CA LEU A 52 21.66 -14.67 -1.51
C LEU A 52 22.20 -14.25 -0.13
N SER A 53 23.18 -13.36 -0.06
CA SER A 53 23.63 -12.80 1.22
C SER A 53 22.49 -12.01 1.87
N LEU A 54 22.11 -12.34 3.10
CA LEU A 54 20.99 -11.73 3.80
C LEU A 54 21.21 -11.73 5.32
N CYS A 55 21.00 -10.57 5.94
CA CYS A 55 20.93 -10.41 7.38
C CYS A 55 19.82 -9.41 7.75
N GLU A 56 19.54 -9.29 9.05
CA GLU A 56 18.52 -8.36 9.56
C GLU A 56 18.78 -6.92 9.15
N ASP A 57 20.03 -6.46 9.13
CA ASP A 57 20.37 -5.08 8.74
C ASP A 57 19.99 -4.75 7.29
N ASP A 58 20.02 -5.73 6.40
CA ASP A 58 19.57 -5.54 5.01
C ASP A 58 18.09 -5.16 4.93
N ILE A 59 17.30 -5.70 5.83
CA ILE A 59 15.86 -5.49 5.92
C ILE A 59 15.57 -4.25 6.76
N GLN A 60 16.29 -4.10 7.88
CA GLN A 60 16.08 -3.04 8.86
C GLN A 60 16.23 -1.64 8.26
N LYS A 61 17.17 -1.43 7.33
CA LYS A 61 17.31 -0.14 6.62
C LYS A 61 16.06 0.30 5.87
N PHE A 62 15.26 -0.64 5.32
CA PHE A 62 13.98 -0.36 4.68
C PHE A 62 12.89 -0.12 5.73
N LEU A 63 12.84 -0.91 6.80
CA LEU A 63 11.91 -0.74 7.89
C LEU A 63 12.13 0.58 8.63
N ASN A 64 13.39 1.03 8.77
CA ASN A 64 13.72 2.32 9.35
C ASN A 64 13.11 3.49 8.57
N ARG A 65 12.97 3.40 7.25
CA ARG A 65 12.29 4.40 6.43
C ARG A 65 10.76 4.37 6.61
N ARG A 66 10.21 3.21 7.00
CA ARG A 66 8.77 2.98 7.17
C ARG A 66 8.29 3.26 8.60
N LYS A 67 9.10 3.05 9.63
CA LYS A 67 8.69 3.09 11.04
C LYS A 67 7.97 4.40 11.41
N PRO A 68 7.04 4.38 12.39
CA PRO A 68 6.35 5.58 12.85
C PRO A 68 7.27 6.50 13.65
N GLY A 69 6.88 7.78 13.77
CA GLY A 69 7.59 8.73 14.64
C GLY A 69 8.88 9.32 14.05
N GLN A 70 9.07 9.28 12.73
CA GLN A 70 10.27 9.81 12.07
C GLN A 70 10.30 11.33 11.94
N SER A 71 9.13 11.96 11.97
CA SER A 71 9.00 13.40 11.86
C SER A 71 7.82 13.92 12.68
N ARG A 72 7.78 15.23 12.93
CA ARG A 72 6.65 15.89 13.61
C ARG A 72 5.32 15.79 12.85
N TYR A 73 5.37 15.47 11.58
CA TYR A 73 4.19 15.30 10.70
C TYR A 73 3.57 13.91 10.77
N THR A 74 4.23 12.96 11.45
CA THR A 74 3.76 11.58 11.59
C THR A 74 3.14 11.35 12.97
N THR A 75 2.60 10.16 13.20
CA THR A 75 2.06 9.76 14.50
C THR A 75 3.14 9.87 15.60
N PRO A 76 2.78 10.31 16.84
CA PRO A 76 3.71 10.36 17.96
C PRO A 76 4.14 8.96 18.47
N ARG A 77 3.52 7.90 18.00
CA ARG A 77 3.90 6.53 18.32
C ARG A 77 5.34 6.28 17.87
N LYS A 78 6.16 5.74 18.77
CA LYS A 78 7.54 5.33 18.47
C LYS A 78 7.63 3.82 18.60
N GLU A 79 8.13 3.18 17.56
CA GLU A 79 8.42 1.76 17.51
C GLU A 79 9.72 1.57 16.74
N ASP A 80 10.58 0.69 17.21
CA ASP A 80 11.85 0.42 16.54
C ASP A 80 11.67 -0.43 15.29
N ASP A 81 10.54 -1.15 15.22
CA ASP A 81 10.23 -2.10 14.15
C ASP A 81 11.40 -3.06 13.87
N ALA A 82 12.08 -3.49 14.95
CA ALA A 82 13.21 -4.41 14.86
C ALA A 82 12.75 -5.74 14.27
N VAL A 83 13.38 -6.16 13.18
CA VAL A 83 13.07 -7.42 12.49
C VAL A 83 13.89 -8.56 13.06
N GLU A 84 13.26 -9.71 13.24
CA GLU A 84 13.89 -10.99 13.56
C GLU A 84 13.71 -11.93 12.36
N ILE A 85 14.80 -12.53 11.86
CA ILE A 85 14.73 -13.61 10.87
C ILE A 85 14.65 -14.93 11.63
N LEU A 86 13.57 -15.68 11.45
CA LEU A 86 13.29 -16.90 12.20
C LEU A 86 13.67 -18.18 11.44
N SER A 87 13.78 -18.12 10.11
CA SER A 87 14.13 -19.27 9.27
C SER A 87 14.60 -18.82 7.88
N GLY A 88 15.15 -19.77 7.11
CA GLY A 88 15.51 -19.58 5.71
C GLY A 88 16.86 -18.90 5.47
N VAL A 89 17.64 -18.64 6.53
CA VAL A 89 18.99 -18.08 6.46
C VAL A 89 19.94 -18.91 7.31
N PHE A 90 21.10 -19.24 6.77
CA PHE A 90 22.17 -19.93 7.47
C PHE A 90 23.52 -19.31 7.08
N GLU A 91 24.36 -18.99 8.07
CA GLU A 91 25.66 -18.32 7.87
C GLU A 91 25.60 -17.09 6.96
N GLY A 92 24.54 -16.26 7.16
CA GLY A 92 24.33 -15.02 6.40
C GLY A 92 23.93 -15.22 4.93
N LYS A 93 23.45 -16.41 4.55
CA LYS A 93 22.96 -16.72 3.19
C LYS A 93 21.58 -17.38 3.24
N THR A 94 20.76 -17.07 2.26
CA THR A 94 19.46 -17.75 2.08
C THR A 94 19.69 -19.22 1.71
N THR A 95 18.80 -20.09 2.24
CA THR A 95 18.89 -21.55 2.05
C THR A 95 18.01 -22.08 0.91
N GLY A 96 17.16 -21.22 0.32
CA GLY A 96 16.14 -21.64 -0.65
C GLY A 96 14.85 -22.16 0.00
N THR A 97 14.81 -22.27 1.32
CA THR A 97 13.60 -22.62 2.09
C THR A 97 12.85 -21.36 2.50
N PRO A 98 11.59 -21.44 2.99
CA PRO A 98 10.83 -20.27 3.37
C PRO A 98 11.53 -19.42 4.43
N ILE A 99 11.61 -18.11 4.18
CA ILE A 99 12.16 -17.12 5.09
C ILE A 99 11.01 -16.54 5.91
N SER A 100 11.00 -16.80 7.21
CA SER A 100 10.02 -16.23 8.14
C SER A 100 10.64 -15.05 8.87
N MET A 101 9.92 -13.91 8.88
CA MET A 101 10.35 -12.69 9.55
C MET A 101 9.26 -12.18 10.47
N LEU A 102 9.66 -11.65 11.62
CA LEU A 102 8.77 -11.13 12.66
C LEU A 102 9.25 -9.75 13.13
N VAL A 103 8.30 -8.82 13.30
CA VAL A 103 8.48 -7.59 14.05
C VAL A 103 7.51 -7.59 15.23
N ARG A 104 8.03 -7.52 16.46
CA ARG A 104 7.20 -7.52 17.67
C ARG A 104 6.54 -6.16 17.89
N ASN A 105 5.30 -6.17 18.35
CA ASN A 105 4.63 -4.95 18.79
C ASN A 105 5.03 -4.64 20.25
N GLN A 106 5.60 -3.45 20.48
CA GLN A 106 6.09 -3.05 21.81
C GLN A 106 5.12 -2.10 22.53
N ASN A 107 4.48 -1.17 21.83
CA ASN A 107 3.70 -0.08 22.39
C ASN A 107 2.20 -0.22 22.07
N GLN A 108 1.57 -1.29 22.57
CA GLN A 108 0.14 -1.51 22.42
C GLN A 108 -0.63 -0.82 23.56
N ARG A 109 -1.34 0.27 23.29
CA ARG A 109 -2.28 0.87 24.27
C ARG A 109 -3.71 0.42 23.94
N SER A 110 -4.04 -0.81 24.28
CA SER A 110 -5.38 -1.39 24.03
C SER A 110 -6.51 -0.72 24.83
N LYS A 111 -6.21 0.02 25.90
CA LYS A 111 -7.19 0.74 26.70
C LYS A 111 -7.88 1.89 25.95
N ASP A 112 -7.20 2.50 24.98
CA ASP A 112 -7.71 3.66 24.23
C ASP A 112 -8.79 3.30 23.20
N TYR A 113 -9.09 2.00 23.03
CA TYR A 113 -10.01 1.52 21.99
C TYR A 113 -11.35 1.00 22.52
N SER A 114 -11.61 1.05 23.84
CA SER A 114 -12.85 0.53 24.43
C SER A 114 -14.11 1.23 23.89
N GLU A 115 -14.06 2.54 23.68
CA GLU A 115 -15.17 3.29 23.09
C GLU A 115 -15.37 2.97 21.60
N ILE A 116 -14.28 2.71 20.86
CA ILE A 116 -14.31 2.40 19.41
C ILE A 116 -15.02 1.07 19.15
N ALA A 117 -15.07 0.17 20.13
CA ALA A 117 -15.82 -1.08 20.03
C ALA A 117 -17.32 -0.86 19.76
N SER A 118 -17.87 0.28 20.18
CA SER A 118 -19.30 0.57 20.13
C SER A 118 -19.76 1.31 18.87
N TYR A 119 -18.85 1.81 18.03
CA TYR A 119 -19.19 2.58 16.82
C TYR A 119 -18.24 2.31 15.66
N TYR A 120 -18.59 2.79 14.47
CA TYR A 120 -17.79 2.67 13.26
C TYR A 120 -17.13 3.99 12.90
N ARG A 121 -15.81 3.98 12.72
CA ARG A 121 -15.06 5.17 12.32
C ARG A 121 -15.29 5.44 10.83
N PRO A 122 -15.67 6.67 10.42
CA PRO A 122 -15.79 7.04 9.02
C PRO A 122 -14.47 6.79 8.27
N GLY A 123 -14.57 6.27 7.03
CA GLY A 123 -13.41 6.01 6.19
C GLY A 123 -12.48 4.87 6.63
N HIS A 124 -12.76 4.20 7.76
CA HIS A 124 -12.10 2.96 8.17
C HIS A 124 -12.88 1.72 7.75
N ALA A 125 -12.23 0.56 7.81
CA ALA A 125 -12.83 -0.73 7.44
C ALA A 125 -13.73 -1.33 8.53
N ASP A 126 -14.03 -0.61 9.59
CA ASP A 126 -14.74 -1.11 10.76
C ASP A 126 -16.08 -1.77 10.41
N LEU A 127 -16.93 -1.06 9.67
CA LEU A 127 -18.24 -1.56 9.25
C LEU A 127 -18.13 -2.76 8.31
N THR A 128 -17.22 -2.68 7.32
CA THR A 128 -17.06 -3.74 6.31
C THR A 128 -16.54 -5.03 6.93
N PHE A 129 -15.67 -4.95 7.93
CA PHE A 129 -15.18 -6.12 8.67
C PHE A 129 -16.28 -6.77 9.49
N ASP A 130 -17.06 -5.98 10.24
CA ASP A 130 -18.19 -6.51 11.01
C ASP A 130 -19.25 -7.15 10.10
N LEU A 131 -19.58 -6.53 8.97
CA LEU A 131 -20.54 -7.08 8.01
C LEU A 131 -20.04 -8.35 7.32
N LYS A 132 -18.75 -8.43 6.99
CA LYS A 132 -18.17 -9.57 6.28
C LYS A 132 -17.88 -10.75 7.21
N TYR A 133 -17.26 -10.49 8.36
CA TYR A 133 -16.75 -11.54 9.25
C TYR A 133 -17.63 -11.77 10.48
N GLY A 134 -18.67 -10.96 10.69
CA GLY A 134 -19.57 -11.04 11.86
C GLY A 134 -18.97 -10.46 13.14
N PHE A 135 -17.69 -10.12 13.15
CA PHE A 135 -16.97 -9.43 14.24
C PHE A 135 -15.69 -8.83 13.71
N ARG A 136 -15.09 -7.90 14.47
CA ARG A 136 -13.80 -7.30 14.14
C ARG A 136 -12.91 -7.19 15.38
N ASP A 137 -11.60 -7.15 15.17
CA ASP A 137 -10.69 -6.59 16.15
C ASP A 137 -10.75 -5.05 16.05
N TYR A 138 -11.43 -4.43 17.02
CA TYR A 138 -11.59 -2.98 17.07
C TYR A 138 -10.31 -2.24 17.50
N ARG A 139 -9.30 -2.98 18.00
CA ARG A 139 -8.03 -2.42 18.44
C ARG A 139 -7.16 -2.08 17.23
N GLY A 140 -7.06 -0.81 16.87
CA GLY A 140 -6.16 -0.30 15.83
C GLY A 140 -6.41 -0.75 14.40
N GLY A 141 -7.54 -1.43 14.11
CA GLY A 141 -7.94 -1.82 12.75
C GLY A 141 -7.39 -3.16 12.26
N GLY A 142 -6.72 -3.96 13.11
CA GLY A 142 -6.27 -5.32 12.79
C GLY A 142 -5.44 -5.39 11.50
N ARG A 143 -5.84 -6.26 10.58
CA ARG A 143 -5.20 -6.45 9.26
C ARG A 143 -5.33 -5.25 8.29
N SER A 144 -6.29 -4.34 8.52
CA SER A 144 -6.44 -3.11 7.71
C SER A 144 -5.58 -1.95 8.22
N SER A 145 -4.81 -2.14 9.27
CA SER A 145 -3.88 -1.15 9.82
C SER A 145 -2.69 -0.93 8.88
N GLY A 146 -2.16 0.31 8.84
CA GLY A 146 -0.90 0.62 8.14
C GLY A 146 0.32 -0.17 8.65
N ARG A 147 0.26 -0.81 9.83
CA ARG A 147 1.32 -1.71 10.30
C ARG A 147 1.46 -3.00 9.47
N GLU A 148 0.42 -3.40 8.76
CA GLU A 148 0.48 -4.55 7.83
C GLU A 148 1.60 -4.37 6.79
N THR A 149 1.90 -3.14 6.41
CA THR A 149 2.97 -2.83 5.45
C THR A 149 4.38 -3.22 5.93
N ILE A 150 4.59 -3.50 7.21
CA ILE A 150 5.86 -4.05 7.75
C ILE A 150 6.23 -5.32 6.98
N GLY A 151 5.30 -6.26 6.85
CA GLY A 151 5.55 -7.52 6.13
C GLY A 151 5.89 -7.29 4.66
N ARG A 152 5.20 -6.34 4.00
CA ARG A 152 5.48 -5.98 2.60
C ARG A 152 6.87 -5.35 2.43
N VAL A 153 7.25 -4.45 3.33
CA VAL A 153 8.56 -3.78 3.27
C VAL A 153 9.69 -4.76 3.57
N ALA A 154 9.52 -5.65 4.56
CA ALA A 154 10.50 -6.67 4.88
C ALA A 154 10.74 -7.64 3.69
N ALA A 155 9.67 -8.15 3.08
CA ALA A 155 9.77 -8.98 1.89
C ALA A 155 10.31 -8.20 0.68
N GLY A 156 9.90 -6.94 0.52
CA GLY A 156 10.38 -6.03 -0.52
C GLY A 156 11.88 -5.78 -0.45
N ALA A 157 12.46 -5.73 0.76
CA ALA A 157 13.91 -5.60 0.94
C ALA A 157 14.67 -6.78 0.32
N ILE A 158 14.17 -8.01 0.51
CA ILE A 158 14.73 -9.22 -0.12
C ILE A 158 14.57 -9.16 -1.64
N ALA A 159 13.38 -8.80 -2.13
CA ALA A 159 13.12 -8.66 -3.55
C ALA A 159 14.04 -7.60 -4.20
N CYS A 160 14.23 -6.44 -3.56
CA CYS A 160 15.18 -5.42 -4.04
C CYS A 160 16.60 -5.96 -4.17
N LYS A 161 17.05 -6.77 -3.21
CA LYS A 161 18.38 -7.40 -3.26
C LYS A 161 18.55 -8.34 -4.45
N ILE A 162 17.49 -9.09 -4.79
CA ILE A 162 17.46 -9.94 -5.99
C ILE A 162 17.51 -9.10 -7.26
N LEU A 163 16.66 -8.04 -7.33
CA LEU A 163 16.60 -7.15 -8.47
C LEU A 163 17.92 -6.38 -8.68
N ASP A 164 18.58 -5.97 -7.59
CA ASP A 164 19.89 -5.33 -7.64
C ASP A 164 20.97 -6.22 -8.31
N GLN A 165 20.95 -7.55 -8.06
CA GLN A 165 21.85 -8.50 -8.73
C GLN A 165 21.58 -8.59 -10.24
N LEU A 166 20.34 -8.33 -10.66
CA LEU A 166 19.95 -8.27 -12.07
C LEU A 166 20.17 -6.88 -12.70
N GLY A 167 20.71 -5.93 -11.93
CA GLY A 167 20.94 -4.56 -12.38
C GLY A 167 19.68 -3.68 -12.43
N ILE A 168 18.53 -4.20 -12.03
CA ILE A 168 17.26 -3.46 -12.01
C ILE A 168 17.25 -2.51 -10.80
N LYS A 169 16.95 -1.23 -11.03
CA LYS A 169 16.90 -0.20 -9.99
C LYS A 169 15.50 0.35 -9.83
N ILE A 170 15.09 0.57 -8.59
CA ILE A 170 13.79 1.15 -8.25
C ILE A 170 14.02 2.47 -7.53
N LEU A 171 13.52 3.55 -8.11
CA LEU A 171 13.51 4.88 -7.51
C LEU A 171 12.07 5.28 -7.21
N THR A 172 11.77 5.61 -5.95
CA THR A 172 10.45 6.03 -5.53
C THR A 172 10.55 7.33 -4.73
N TYR A 173 9.69 8.29 -5.04
CA TYR A 173 9.66 9.59 -4.40
C TYR A 173 8.24 10.15 -4.31
N THR A 174 8.03 11.10 -3.42
CA THR A 174 6.77 11.84 -3.32
C THR A 174 6.71 12.89 -4.41
N LYS A 175 5.70 12.81 -5.29
CA LYS A 175 5.46 13.77 -6.36
C LYS A 175 4.68 14.98 -5.86
N SER A 176 3.65 14.75 -5.04
CA SER A 176 2.86 15.86 -4.48
C SER A 176 2.33 15.56 -3.08
N ILE A 177 2.09 16.62 -2.32
CA ILE A 177 1.35 16.62 -1.06
C ILE A 177 0.27 17.71 -1.20
N GLY A 178 -1.00 17.31 -1.22
CA GLY A 178 -2.08 18.21 -1.63
C GLY A 178 -1.81 18.77 -3.03
N ASP A 179 -1.90 20.08 -3.15
CA ASP A 179 -1.65 20.81 -4.40
C ASP A 179 -0.16 21.18 -4.60
N ILE A 180 0.69 20.93 -3.59
CA ILE A 180 2.13 21.20 -3.68
C ILE A 180 2.79 20.06 -4.47
N THR A 181 3.24 20.35 -5.66
CA THR A 181 3.81 19.38 -6.59
C THR A 181 5.29 19.70 -6.87
N ALA A 182 6.15 18.69 -6.83
CA ALA A 182 7.55 18.82 -7.22
C ALA A 182 7.65 19.16 -8.72
N ASP A 183 8.43 20.22 -9.03
CA ASP A 183 8.69 20.62 -10.41
C ASP A 183 9.68 19.63 -11.05
N PRO A 184 9.36 19.03 -12.20
CA PRO A 184 10.31 18.18 -12.91
C PRO A 184 11.62 18.88 -13.29
N ALA A 185 11.60 20.21 -13.50
CA ALA A 185 12.80 21.00 -13.79
C ALA A 185 13.73 21.16 -12.59
N CYS A 186 13.19 21.00 -11.36
CA CYS A 186 13.93 21.07 -10.10
C CYS A 186 14.24 19.68 -9.51
N PHE A 187 14.12 18.63 -10.33
CA PHE A 187 14.33 17.27 -9.87
C PHE A 187 15.79 17.01 -9.47
N ASP A 188 16.02 16.75 -8.18
CA ASP A 188 17.31 16.33 -7.67
C ASP A 188 17.15 15.05 -6.82
N ARG A 189 17.76 13.96 -7.31
CA ARG A 189 17.73 12.66 -6.63
C ARG A 189 18.40 12.71 -5.26
N SER A 190 19.43 13.53 -5.06
CA SER A 190 20.21 13.59 -3.83
C SER A 190 19.36 14.09 -2.66
N VAL A 191 18.46 15.04 -2.88
CA VAL A 191 17.64 15.64 -1.82
C VAL A 191 16.45 14.78 -1.38
N ILE A 192 16.13 13.72 -2.11
CA ILE A 192 14.98 12.84 -1.76
C ILE A 192 15.09 12.30 -0.33
N MET A 193 16.27 11.89 0.07
CA MET A 193 16.51 11.30 1.40
C MET A 193 16.83 12.35 2.47
N GLU A 194 17.01 13.61 2.10
CA GLU A 194 17.42 14.68 3.01
C GLU A 194 16.22 15.42 3.62
N ASN A 195 15.01 15.25 3.05
CA ASN A 195 13.81 15.88 3.57
C ASN A 195 12.79 14.85 4.08
N PRO A 196 11.94 15.19 5.06
CA PRO A 196 11.02 14.26 5.70
C PRO A 196 9.86 13.81 4.82
N PHE A 197 9.72 14.37 3.63
CA PHE A 197 8.65 14.08 2.69
C PHE A 197 9.11 13.20 1.53
N TYR A 198 10.42 12.96 1.40
CA TYR A 198 11.00 12.23 0.26
C TYR A 198 10.67 12.88 -1.10
N MET A 199 10.58 14.19 -1.16
CA MET A 199 10.36 14.95 -2.39
C MET A 199 11.70 15.22 -3.09
N PRO A 200 11.74 15.15 -4.45
CA PRO A 200 12.97 15.40 -5.23
C PRO A 200 13.23 16.89 -5.49
N ASP A 201 12.42 17.79 -4.95
CA ASP A 201 12.46 19.25 -5.10
C ASP A 201 12.48 19.87 -3.70
N ALA A 202 13.57 20.52 -3.35
CA ALA A 202 13.77 21.11 -2.02
C ALA A 202 12.78 22.25 -1.71
N ASP A 203 12.44 23.07 -2.71
CA ASP A 203 11.49 24.17 -2.54
C ASP A 203 10.06 23.64 -2.39
N ALA A 204 9.69 22.64 -3.18
CA ALA A 204 8.40 21.96 -3.02
C ALA A 204 8.32 21.27 -1.66
N ALA A 205 9.39 20.63 -1.19
CA ALA A 205 9.43 20.00 0.13
C ALA A 205 9.23 21.02 1.25
N LYS A 206 9.83 22.21 1.16
CA LYS A 206 9.63 23.30 2.13
C LYS A 206 8.17 23.76 2.14
N LYS A 207 7.59 24.05 0.97
CA LYS A 207 6.18 24.46 0.85
C LYS A 207 5.23 23.39 1.38
N ALA A 208 5.52 22.11 1.11
CA ALA A 208 4.74 20.98 1.63
C ALA A 208 4.79 20.92 3.16
N GLY A 209 5.93 21.26 3.78
CA GLY A 209 6.05 21.38 5.22
C GLY A 209 5.14 22.47 5.80
N GLU A 210 5.16 23.66 5.21
CA GLU A 210 4.32 24.81 5.60
C GLU A 210 2.83 24.46 5.47
N PHE A 211 2.44 23.86 4.36
CA PHE A 211 1.06 23.39 4.10
C PHE A 211 0.61 22.33 5.13
N LEU A 212 1.45 21.36 5.46
CA LEU A 212 1.12 20.34 6.45
C LEU A 212 1.03 20.91 7.88
N GLU A 213 1.80 21.95 8.20
CA GLU A 213 1.65 22.67 9.47
C GLU A 213 0.30 23.38 9.57
N GLU A 214 -0.18 23.93 8.47
CA GLU A 214 -1.52 24.52 8.42
C GLU A 214 -2.60 23.43 8.56
N CYS A 215 -2.49 22.32 7.85
CA CYS A 215 -3.38 21.17 8.05
C CYS A 215 -3.39 20.71 9.51
N MET A 216 -2.21 20.63 10.16
CA MET A 216 -2.14 20.22 11.57
C MET A 216 -2.81 21.20 12.51
N LYS A 217 -2.72 22.52 12.27
CA LYS A 217 -3.42 23.55 13.06
C LYS A 217 -4.94 23.43 12.93
N ASN A 218 -5.39 23.05 11.73
CA ASN A 218 -6.81 22.84 11.43
C ASN A 218 -7.28 21.43 11.77
N GLU A 219 -6.40 20.61 12.39
CA GLU A 219 -6.65 19.19 12.73
C GLU A 219 -7.09 18.33 11.52
N ASP A 220 -6.61 18.69 10.36
CA ASP A 220 -6.88 18.02 9.09
C ASP A 220 -5.65 17.26 8.59
N SER A 221 -5.76 16.61 7.45
CA SER A 221 -4.71 15.86 6.78
C SER A 221 -4.82 16.00 5.27
N SER A 222 -3.72 15.80 4.56
CA SER A 222 -3.67 15.85 3.12
C SER A 222 -3.46 14.47 2.50
N GLY A 223 -3.95 14.31 1.28
CA GLY A 223 -3.53 13.28 0.36
C GLY A 223 -2.27 13.68 -0.38
N GLY A 224 -1.86 12.85 -1.33
CA GLY A 224 -0.70 13.14 -2.17
C GLY A 224 -0.50 12.08 -3.24
N SER A 225 0.54 12.27 -4.03
CA SER A 225 0.94 11.31 -5.06
C SER A 225 2.40 10.92 -4.92
N ILE A 226 2.69 9.70 -5.33
CA ILE A 226 4.01 9.08 -5.32
C ILE A 226 4.33 8.67 -6.74
N GLU A 227 5.54 8.91 -7.19
CA GLU A 227 6.06 8.38 -8.45
C GLU A 227 7.11 7.30 -8.18
N CYS A 228 7.13 6.30 -9.05
CA CYS A 228 8.10 5.22 -9.02
C CYS A 228 8.63 4.98 -10.42
N VAL A 229 9.96 4.96 -10.54
CA VAL A 229 10.67 4.65 -11.77
C VAL A 229 11.44 3.36 -11.58
N ILE A 230 11.19 2.37 -12.46
CA ILE A 230 11.94 1.12 -12.48
C ILE A 230 12.86 1.16 -13.71
N GLN A 231 14.16 1.18 -13.45
CA GLN A 231 15.19 1.32 -14.47
C GLN A 231 15.82 -0.02 -14.81
N ASN A 232 16.32 -0.15 -16.03
CA ASN A 232 16.97 -1.35 -16.54
C ASN A 232 16.11 -2.60 -16.54
N MET A 233 14.79 -2.46 -16.66
CA MET A 233 13.90 -3.60 -16.80
C MET A 233 14.16 -4.28 -18.14
N PRO A 234 14.45 -5.60 -18.17
CA PRO A 234 14.62 -6.31 -19.43
C PRO A 234 13.31 -6.34 -20.22
N VAL A 235 13.43 -6.47 -21.55
CA VAL A 235 12.27 -6.70 -22.43
C VAL A 235 11.69 -8.09 -22.13
N GLY A 236 10.37 -8.22 -22.18
CA GLY A 236 9.71 -9.52 -22.17
C GLY A 236 9.10 -9.93 -20.83
N ILE A 237 9.05 -9.06 -19.83
CA ILE A 237 8.40 -9.35 -18.54
C ILE A 237 6.92 -8.99 -18.60
N GLY A 238 6.08 -9.95 -18.27
CA GLY A 238 4.62 -9.88 -18.32
C GLY A 238 4.02 -10.80 -19.38
N GLU A 239 2.83 -11.32 -19.12
CA GLU A 239 2.14 -12.28 -19.96
C GLU A 239 0.74 -11.77 -20.34
N PRO A 240 0.41 -11.60 -21.64
CA PRO A 240 -0.97 -11.39 -22.01
C PRO A 240 -1.77 -12.72 -21.73
N VAL A 241 -3.06 -12.70 -21.40
CA VAL A 241 -3.97 -11.56 -21.41
C VAL A 241 -4.12 -10.97 -20.03
N PHE A 242 -4.21 -11.77 -18.95
CA PHE A 242 -4.53 -11.33 -17.58
C PHE A 242 -3.30 -11.12 -16.70
N GLU A 243 -2.17 -11.73 -17.03
CA GLU A 243 -0.91 -11.61 -16.29
C GLU A 243 0.01 -10.51 -16.86
N LYS A 244 -0.60 -9.48 -17.46
CA LYS A 244 0.13 -8.28 -17.90
C LYS A 244 0.94 -7.71 -16.74
N LEU A 245 2.16 -7.25 -17.02
CA LEU A 245 2.99 -6.57 -16.01
C LEU A 245 2.24 -5.39 -15.39
N SER A 246 1.52 -4.59 -16.20
CA SER A 246 0.67 -3.49 -15.72
C SER A 246 -0.43 -3.94 -14.77
N ALA A 247 -1.07 -5.07 -15.05
CA ALA A 247 -2.13 -5.62 -14.21
C ALA A 247 -1.58 -6.10 -12.86
N ASN A 248 -0.44 -6.79 -12.86
CA ASN A 248 0.20 -7.29 -11.65
C ASN A 248 0.76 -6.16 -10.78
N LEU A 249 1.36 -5.13 -11.39
CA LEU A 249 1.78 -3.92 -10.68
C LEU A 249 0.58 -3.19 -10.08
N GLY A 250 -0.50 -3.03 -10.85
CA GLY A 250 -1.74 -2.42 -10.36
C GLY A 250 -2.34 -3.20 -9.20
N LYS A 251 -2.42 -4.53 -9.27
CA LYS A 251 -2.89 -5.40 -8.19
C LYS A 251 -2.05 -5.22 -6.91
N ALA A 252 -0.72 -5.20 -7.05
CA ALA A 252 0.18 -5.00 -5.92
C ALA A 252 -0.04 -3.65 -5.25
N ILE A 253 0.00 -2.57 -6.04
CA ILE A 253 -0.08 -1.18 -5.57
C ILE A 253 -1.46 -0.86 -4.99
N LEU A 254 -2.55 -1.21 -5.68
CA LEU A 254 -3.92 -0.97 -5.20
C LEU A 254 -4.28 -1.78 -3.95
N SER A 255 -3.51 -2.83 -3.64
CA SER A 255 -3.65 -3.58 -2.39
C SER A 255 -3.05 -2.88 -1.17
N ILE A 256 -2.28 -1.81 -1.36
CA ILE A 256 -1.72 -0.99 -0.27
C ILE A 256 -2.85 -0.12 0.31
N GLY A 257 -2.95 -0.08 1.65
CA GLY A 257 -3.94 0.74 2.33
C GLY A 257 -3.83 2.22 1.94
N ALA A 258 -4.97 2.88 1.79
CA ALA A 258 -5.13 4.28 1.39
C ALA A 258 -4.82 4.61 -0.09
N VAL A 259 -4.26 3.73 -0.88
CA VAL A 259 -4.10 3.92 -2.32
C VAL A 259 -5.48 3.97 -3.00
N LYS A 260 -5.67 4.92 -3.93
CA LYS A 260 -6.94 5.17 -4.63
C LYS A 260 -6.81 5.19 -6.14
N ALA A 261 -5.63 5.50 -6.67
CA ALA A 261 -5.36 5.44 -8.09
C ALA A 261 -3.96 4.88 -8.35
N PHE A 262 -3.80 4.27 -9.51
CA PHE A 262 -2.57 3.73 -10.05
C PHE A 262 -2.54 4.06 -11.54
N GLU A 263 -1.43 4.63 -12.01
CA GLU A 263 -1.24 5.04 -13.39
C GLU A 263 0.11 4.52 -13.90
N ILE A 264 0.19 4.31 -15.20
CA ILE A 264 1.42 3.93 -15.92
C ILE A 264 1.62 4.91 -17.06
N GLY A 265 2.86 5.34 -17.28
CA GLY A 265 3.21 6.31 -18.31
C GLY A 265 2.46 7.62 -18.11
N ASP A 266 1.81 8.10 -19.15
CA ASP A 266 1.02 9.33 -19.10
C ASP A 266 -0.27 9.21 -18.25
N GLY A 267 -0.64 7.98 -17.85
CA GLY A 267 -1.76 7.76 -16.96
C GLY A 267 -3.08 8.30 -17.51
N THR A 268 -3.83 9.03 -16.67
CA THR A 268 -5.13 9.61 -17.05
C THR A 268 -5.05 10.69 -18.11
N ALA A 269 -3.87 11.28 -18.37
CA ALA A 269 -3.69 12.30 -19.39
C ALA A 269 -3.96 11.76 -20.82
N VAL A 270 -3.81 10.44 -21.03
CA VAL A 270 -4.11 9.80 -22.32
C VAL A 270 -5.55 9.99 -22.78
N ALA A 271 -6.49 10.25 -21.84
CA ALA A 271 -7.89 10.52 -22.17
C ALA A 271 -8.08 11.79 -23.01
N HIS A 272 -7.11 12.69 -22.99
CA HIS A 272 -7.10 13.95 -23.74
C HIS A 272 -6.10 13.95 -24.90
N ALA A 273 -5.33 12.86 -25.05
CA ALA A 273 -4.31 12.76 -26.09
C ALA A 273 -4.93 12.35 -27.44
N LEU A 274 -4.28 12.76 -28.51
CA LEU A 274 -4.58 12.28 -29.86
C LEU A 274 -3.63 11.13 -30.19
N GLY A 275 -4.09 10.13 -30.95
CA GLY A 275 -3.31 8.93 -31.26
C GLY A 275 -1.92 9.23 -31.82
N HIS A 276 -1.80 10.20 -32.73
CA HIS A 276 -0.52 10.56 -33.34
C HIS A 276 0.46 11.25 -32.38
N THR A 277 -0.03 11.91 -31.32
CA THR A 277 0.81 12.55 -30.30
C THR A 277 1.15 11.61 -29.15
N ASN A 278 0.33 10.57 -28.95
CA ASN A 278 0.54 9.58 -27.88
C ASN A 278 1.35 8.35 -28.33
N ASN A 279 1.61 8.20 -29.62
CA ASN A 279 2.39 7.08 -30.14
C ASN A 279 3.86 7.24 -29.81
N ASP A 280 4.44 6.27 -29.11
CA ASP A 280 5.88 6.16 -28.91
C ASP A 280 6.55 5.70 -30.22
N GLN A 281 7.12 6.66 -30.97
CA GLN A 281 7.77 6.37 -32.23
C GLN A 281 9.10 5.65 -32.00
N TYR A 282 9.45 4.74 -32.93
CA TYR A 282 10.72 4.02 -32.91
C TYR A 282 11.80 4.71 -33.71
N THR A 283 13.03 4.61 -33.23
CA THR A 283 14.25 4.99 -33.93
C THR A 283 15.34 3.95 -33.65
N ARG A 284 16.54 4.19 -34.20
CA ARG A 284 17.73 3.42 -33.89
C ARG A 284 18.73 4.29 -33.15
N ASP A 285 19.34 3.70 -32.12
CA ASP A 285 20.51 4.31 -31.49
C ASP A 285 21.77 4.17 -32.39
N PRO A 286 22.94 4.76 -32.01
CA PRO A 286 24.18 4.65 -32.76
C PRO A 286 24.65 3.22 -32.99
N ASP A 287 24.28 2.29 -32.10
CA ASP A 287 24.63 0.87 -32.19
C ASP A 287 23.62 0.06 -33.03
N GLY A 288 22.62 0.73 -33.61
CA GLY A 288 21.61 0.14 -34.48
C GLY A 288 20.47 -0.54 -33.75
N LYS A 289 20.40 -0.48 -32.40
CA LYS A 289 19.33 -1.01 -31.58
C LYS A 289 18.08 -0.16 -31.76
N ILE A 290 16.92 -0.80 -31.84
CA ILE A 290 15.62 -0.12 -31.86
C ILE A 290 15.32 0.45 -30.47
N ILE A 291 15.06 1.74 -30.39
CA ILE A 291 14.68 2.47 -29.18
C ILE A 291 13.42 3.31 -29.44
N LYS A 292 12.72 3.71 -28.39
CA LYS A 292 11.61 4.67 -28.46
C LYS A 292 12.14 6.11 -28.32
N LEU A 293 11.51 7.05 -29.03
CA LEU A 293 11.79 8.49 -28.90
C LEU A 293 11.10 9.10 -27.67
N THR A 294 9.96 8.53 -27.27
CA THR A 294 9.15 8.94 -26.13
C THR A 294 8.78 7.73 -25.28
N ASN A 295 8.18 7.93 -24.13
CA ASN A 295 7.75 6.83 -23.24
C ASN A 295 6.37 7.09 -22.66
N HIS A 296 5.41 7.47 -23.50
CA HIS A 296 4.01 7.69 -23.14
C HIS A 296 3.38 6.42 -22.54
N SER A 297 3.75 5.25 -23.08
CA SER A 297 3.33 3.92 -22.58
C SER A 297 3.89 3.54 -21.21
N GLY A 298 4.91 4.29 -20.71
CA GLY A 298 5.54 4.03 -19.42
C GLY A 298 6.28 2.69 -19.34
N GLY A 299 6.95 2.28 -20.42
CA GLY A 299 7.82 1.08 -20.46
C GLY A 299 7.07 -0.26 -20.62
N ILE A 300 5.75 -0.23 -20.86
CA ILE A 300 4.92 -1.43 -20.98
C ILE A 300 4.04 -1.34 -22.22
N LEU A 301 4.27 -2.22 -23.19
CA LEU A 301 3.47 -2.34 -24.42
C LEU A 301 2.81 -3.73 -24.47
N GLY A 302 1.51 -3.76 -24.75
CA GLY A 302 0.75 -5.02 -24.77
C GLY A 302 0.71 -5.77 -23.44
N GLY A 303 1.15 -5.14 -22.34
CA GLY A 303 1.27 -5.75 -21.02
C GLY A 303 2.66 -6.34 -20.74
N ILE A 304 3.62 -6.13 -21.64
CA ILE A 304 4.98 -6.68 -21.59
C ILE A 304 5.96 -5.51 -21.48
N SER A 305 7.01 -5.65 -20.68
CA SER A 305 8.08 -4.65 -20.59
C SER A 305 8.81 -4.52 -21.94
N ASP A 306 9.08 -3.31 -22.37
CA ASP A 306 9.67 -3.00 -23.67
C ASP A 306 11.15 -2.56 -23.60
N GLY A 307 11.76 -2.59 -22.42
CA GLY A 307 13.15 -2.20 -22.17
C GLY A 307 13.35 -0.74 -21.85
N SER A 308 12.29 0.08 -21.92
CA SER A 308 12.33 1.45 -21.40
C SER A 308 12.11 1.46 -19.89
N ASP A 309 12.42 2.58 -19.23
CA ASP A 309 12.08 2.76 -17.82
C ASP A 309 10.57 2.62 -17.61
N ILE A 310 10.18 1.84 -16.60
CA ILE A 310 8.78 1.74 -16.23
C ILE A 310 8.45 2.90 -15.29
N PHE A 311 7.45 3.67 -15.67
CA PHE A 311 7.02 4.85 -14.94
C PHE A 311 5.61 4.64 -14.35
N LEU A 312 5.51 4.77 -13.03
CA LEU A 312 4.27 4.57 -12.27
C LEU A 312 3.92 5.81 -11.46
N ARG A 313 2.63 6.11 -11.34
CA ARG A 313 2.12 7.10 -10.40
C ARG A 313 1.01 6.50 -9.52
N VAL A 314 1.02 6.87 -8.25
CA VAL A 314 0.12 6.33 -7.23
C VAL A 314 -0.48 7.49 -6.46
N SER A 315 -1.81 7.54 -6.34
CA SER A 315 -2.50 8.54 -5.51
C SER A 315 -2.97 7.91 -4.20
N VAL A 316 -2.70 8.62 -3.11
CA VAL A 316 -3.01 8.20 -1.74
C VAL A 316 -4.00 9.19 -1.14
N LYS A 317 -5.09 8.66 -0.57
CA LYS A 317 -6.07 9.51 0.11
C LYS A 317 -5.54 10.06 1.44
N PRO A 318 -6.07 11.21 1.93
CA PRO A 318 -5.74 11.71 3.25
C PRO A 318 -6.10 10.69 4.35
N THR A 319 -5.31 10.69 5.42
CA THR A 319 -5.62 9.95 6.64
C THR A 319 -6.67 10.73 7.43
N LEU A 320 -7.64 10.03 8.00
CA LEU A 320 -8.67 10.71 8.80
C LEU A 320 -8.06 11.20 10.12
N ARG A 321 -8.03 12.52 10.30
CA ARG A 321 -7.91 13.20 11.59
C ARG A 321 -9.23 13.92 11.85
N SER A 322 -9.60 14.12 13.11
CA SER A 322 -10.97 14.51 13.38
C SER A 322 -11.12 15.39 14.60
N GLN A 323 -11.27 16.68 14.39
CA GLN A 323 -12.15 17.47 15.26
C GLN A 323 -13.49 17.81 14.58
N GLU A 324 -13.53 18.20 13.31
CA GLU A 324 -14.80 18.35 12.61
C GLU A 324 -15.60 17.05 12.55
N ASN A 325 -14.93 15.90 12.41
CA ASN A 325 -15.54 14.59 12.58
C ASN A 325 -16.06 14.33 14.00
N SER A 326 -15.55 14.96 15.07
CA SER A 326 -16.08 14.75 16.41
C SER A 326 -17.52 15.22 16.55
N HIS A 327 -17.95 16.27 15.84
CA HIS A 327 -19.32 16.73 15.81
C HIS A 327 -20.24 15.82 14.95
N HIS A 328 -19.76 15.35 13.81
CA HIS A 328 -20.44 14.33 13.02
C HIS A 328 -20.48 12.99 13.75
N TYR A 329 -19.45 12.64 14.49
CA TYR A 329 -19.37 11.48 15.35
C TYR A 329 -20.41 11.50 16.46
N LYS A 330 -20.54 12.59 17.22
CA LYS A 330 -21.56 12.74 18.28
C LYS A 330 -22.98 12.71 17.73
N ARG A 331 -23.28 13.33 16.58
CA ARG A 331 -24.58 13.25 15.92
C ARG A 331 -24.91 11.85 15.41
N ARG A 332 -23.94 11.11 14.84
CA ARG A 332 -24.14 9.73 14.39
C ARG A 332 -24.22 8.76 15.58
N ARG A 333 -23.55 9.01 16.70
CA ARG A 333 -23.69 8.22 17.91
C ARG A 333 -25.13 8.20 18.43
N GLN A 334 -25.87 9.30 18.30
CA GLN A 334 -27.30 9.34 18.61
C GLN A 334 -28.18 8.61 17.58
N GLN A 335 -27.74 8.53 16.31
CA GLN A 335 -28.44 7.76 15.27
C GLN A 335 -28.04 6.29 15.20
N THR A 336 -26.82 5.90 15.62
CA THR A 336 -26.34 4.52 15.59
C THR A 336 -26.72 3.70 16.80
N ASP A 337 -27.33 4.28 17.83
CA ASP A 337 -28.00 3.50 18.87
C ASP A 337 -29.15 2.62 18.32
N PHE A 338 -29.60 2.88 17.08
CA PHE A 338 -30.58 2.05 16.36
C PHE A 338 -29.98 0.89 15.54
N CYS A 339 -28.65 0.84 15.35
CA CYS A 339 -27.95 -0.23 14.59
C CYS A 339 -26.96 -1.02 15.46
N LYS A 340 -27.26 -1.22 16.73
CA LYS A 340 -26.55 -2.22 17.54
C LYS A 340 -26.95 -3.59 17.04
N ARG A 341 -25.94 -4.34 16.54
CA ARG A 341 -25.93 -5.75 16.13
C ARG A 341 -27.32 -6.38 15.91
N PRO A 342 -27.59 -7.04 14.80
CA PRO A 342 -28.76 -7.91 14.74
C PRO A 342 -28.69 -8.90 15.90
N PRO A 343 -29.81 -9.14 16.61
CA PRO A 343 -29.81 -10.05 17.74
C PRO A 343 -29.36 -11.44 17.29
N ARG A 344 -28.38 -11.99 17.97
CA ARG A 344 -28.08 -13.42 17.90
C ARG A 344 -29.30 -14.16 18.39
N SER A 345 -29.88 -14.98 17.53
CA SER A 345 -31.03 -15.87 17.73
C SER A 345 -32.43 -15.28 17.46
N GLY A 346 -33.05 -15.74 16.43
CA GLY A 346 -34.34 -16.39 16.32
C GLY A 346 -35.62 -15.64 16.71
N HIS A 347 -35.69 -14.29 16.76
CA HIS A 347 -36.98 -13.63 16.83
C HIS A 347 -37.04 -12.45 15.86
N ARG A 348 -37.89 -12.59 14.83
CA ARG A 348 -38.24 -11.55 13.88
C ARG A 348 -38.99 -10.42 14.60
N THR A 349 -38.31 -9.32 14.85
CA THR A 349 -39.03 -8.08 15.15
C THR A 349 -38.72 -7.10 14.02
N ALA A 350 -39.74 -6.80 13.25
CA ALA A 350 -39.68 -5.89 12.11
C ALA A 350 -39.23 -4.49 12.57
N CYS A 351 -38.10 -4.03 12.05
CA CYS A 351 -37.64 -2.65 12.22
C CYS A 351 -38.56 -1.75 11.38
N ARG A 352 -39.52 -1.10 12.01
CA ARG A 352 -40.32 -0.03 11.38
C ARG A 352 -39.49 1.24 11.36
N CYS A 353 -38.95 1.59 10.19
CA CYS A 353 -38.50 2.95 9.92
C CYS A 353 -39.71 3.89 10.01
N ARG A 354 -39.74 4.77 11.00
CA ARG A 354 -40.58 5.98 10.92
C ARG A 354 -39.75 7.10 10.29
N ARG A 355 -40.39 7.75 9.31
CA ARG A 355 -39.90 8.94 8.59
C ARG A 355 -39.59 10.08 9.53
#